data_8abd09ed399af6b5fe6f097b78849d72
#
_entry.id   8abd09ed399af6b5fe6f097b78849d72
#
_cell.length_a   1.000
_cell.length_b   1.000
_cell.length_c   1.000
_cell.angle_alpha   90.00
_cell.angle_beta   90.00
_cell.angle_gamma   90.00
#
_symmetry.space_group_name_H-M   'P 1'
#
loop_
_entity.id
_entity.type
_entity.pdbx_description
1 polymer ?
#
loop_
_entity_poly.entity_id
_entity_poly.type
_entity_poly.pdbx_seq_one_letter_code
_entity_poly.pdbx_strand_id
1 'polypeptide(L)'
;YSSVTSSSNGAFQRVMRAAETANLAITVPSVGDTFALGSATVTVLGPQKHYSDVNDQSLILRVDYGSNAFLFTGDAEYQSETDVLDAGENVRCDVIKAGHHGSRTSTGYRLLYEAQPKYAVISCGAGNEYGHPHDDTLSRLRDADVTVYRTDLNGTIVCRSDGVDLTFTTEKEG
;
A
#
# COMPACT_ATOMS: atom_id res chain seq x y z
N TYR A 1 6.24 -13.21 -1.86
CA TYR A 1 6.80 -12.25 -2.82
C TYR A 1 7.65 -11.21 -2.10
N SER A 2 8.67 -10.71 -2.77
CA SER A 2 9.53 -9.61 -2.32
C SER A 2 10.01 -8.83 -3.53
N SER A 3 10.19 -7.53 -3.42
CA SER A 3 10.78 -6.71 -4.49
C SER A 3 12.30 -6.87 -4.60
N VAL A 4 12.95 -7.49 -3.61
CA VAL A 4 14.40 -7.74 -3.58
C VAL A 4 14.71 -9.15 -3.08
N THR A 5 15.83 -9.72 -3.51
CA THR A 5 16.33 -11.06 -3.10
C THR A 5 17.53 -10.99 -2.17
N SER A 6 18.14 -9.82 -2.01
CA SER A 6 19.33 -9.65 -1.16
C SER A 6 19.32 -8.29 -0.47
N SER A 7 19.77 -8.28 0.77
CA SER A 7 20.00 -7.06 1.55
C SER A 7 20.97 -7.38 2.69
N SER A 8 21.82 -6.43 3.05
CA SER A 8 22.66 -6.51 4.24
C SER A 8 21.91 -6.24 5.55
N ASN A 9 20.64 -5.82 5.47
CA ASN A 9 19.80 -5.56 6.63
C ASN A 9 19.54 -6.84 7.43
N GLY A 10 19.81 -6.79 8.74
CA GLY A 10 19.69 -7.96 9.62
C GLY A 10 18.26 -8.47 9.76
N ALA A 11 17.23 -7.60 9.65
CA ALA A 11 15.82 -8.02 9.66
C ALA A 11 15.49 -8.81 8.38
N PHE A 12 15.90 -8.31 7.22
CA PHE A 12 15.75 -9.02 5.94
C PHE A 12 16.41 -10.40 5.98
N GLN A 13 17.64 -10.50 6.49
CA GLN A 13 18.37 -11.76 6.64
C GLN A 13 17.61 -12.77 7.54
N ARG A 14 16.94 -12.29 8.60
CA ARG A 14 16.10 -13.16 9.46
C ARG A 14 14.87 -13.67 8.71
N VAL A 15 14.21 -12.81 7.94
CA VAL A 15 13.04 -13.20 7.11
C VAL A 15 13.45 -14.25 6.08
N MET A 16 14.57 -14.06 5.39
CA MET A 16 15.06 -15.02 4.40
C MET A 16 15.35 -16.39 5.02
N ARG A 17 16.00 -16.43 6.18
CA ARG A 17 16.23 -17.69 6.90
C ARG A 17 14.94 -18.35 7.37
N ALA A 18 13.97 -17.57 7.83
CA ALA A 18 12.66 -18.11 8.24
C ALA A 18 11.91 -18.72 7.04
N ALA A 19 11.93 -18.06 5.89
CA ALA A 19 11.35 -18.58 4.65
C ALA A 19 12.03 -19.89 4.22
N GLU A 20 13.35 -19.94 4.22
CA GLU A 20 14.13 -21.15 3.91
C GLU A 20 13.77 -22.29 4.86
N THR A 21 13.72 -22.04 6.17
CA THR A 21 13.33 -23.04 7.19
C THR A 21 11.91 -23.57 6.96
N ALA A 22 11.01 -22.72 6.49
CA ALA A 22 9.63 -23.07 6.15
C ALA A 22 9.47 -23.68 4.75
N ASN A 23 10.57 -23.89 4.00
CA ASN A 23 10.57 -24.32 2.59
C ASN A 23 9.73 -23.41 1.68
N LEU A 24 9.73 -22.10 1.94
CA LEU A 24 9.06 -21.09 1.13
C LEU A 24 10.06 -20.43 0.18
N ALA A 25 9.81 -20.54 -1.12
CA ALA A 25 10.57 -19.81 -2.12
C ALA A 25 10.16 -18.32 -2.11
N ILE A 26 11.15 -17.42 -2.14
CA ILE A 26 10.90 -16.01 -2.35
C ILE A 26 10.88 -15.74 -3.85
N THR A 27 9.75 -15.22 -4.32
CA THR A 27 9.55 -14.82 -5.72
C THR A 27 9.63 -13.30 -5.83
N VAL A 28 10.41 -12.81 -6.80
CA VAL A 28 10.39 -11.40 -7.22
C VAL A 28 9.43 -11.31 -8.41
N PRO A 29 8.26 -10.67 -8.22
CA PRO A 29 7.33 -10.52 -9.31
C PRO A 29 7.77 -9.41 -10.26
N SER A 30 7.32 -9.50 -11.50
CA SER A 30 7.44 -8.44 -12.49
C SER A 30 6.19 -7.56 -12.51
N VAL A 31 6.34 -6.32 -12.97
CA VAL A 31 5.17 -5.47 -13.25
C VAL A 31 4.28 -6.16 -14.29
N GLY A 32 2.98 -6.13 -14.05
CA GLY A 32 1.98 -6.81 -14.86
C GLY A 32 1.70 -8.27 -14.46
N ASP A 33 2.53 -8.86 -13.58
CA ASP A 33 2.23 -10.19 -13.05
C ASP A 33 0.92 -10.17 -12.27
N THR A 34 0.14 -11.24 -12.42
CA THR A 34 -1.11 -11.42 -11.70
C THR A 34 -1.15 -12.76 -10.97
N PHE A 35 -1.80 -12.78 -9.82
CA PHE A 35 -2.07 -14.03 -9.09
C PHE A 35 -3.42 -13.98 -8.37
N ALA A 36 -4.01 -15.15 -8.18
CA ALA A 36 -5.30 -15.27 -7.50
C ALA A 36 -5.14 -15.21 -5.97
N LEU A 37 -6.05 -14.50 -5.31
CA LEU A 37 -6.24 -14.51 -3.87
C LEU A 37 -7.71 -14.91 -3.59
N GLY A 38 -7.98 -16.22 -3.52
CA GLY A 38 -9.35 -16.73 -3.58
C GLY A 38 -10.01 -16.37 -4.91
N SER A 39 -11.11 -15.62 -4.86
CA SER A 39 -11.80 -15.08 -6.04
C SER A 39 -11.35 -13.66 -6.43
N ALA A 40 -10.43 -13.06 -5.67
CA ALA A 40 -9.82 -11.80 -6.04
C ALA A 40 -8.60 -12.01 -6.94
N THR A 41 -8.28 -10.99 -7.73
CA THR A 41 -7.07 -10.93 -8.55
C THR A 41 -6.14 -9.87 -7.99
N VAL A 42 -4.88 -10.23 -7.78
CA VAL A 42 -3.81 -9.30 -7.41
C VAL A 42 -2.97 -9.01 -8.64
N THR A 43 -2.74 -7.74 -8.93
CA THR A 43 -1.88 -7.26 -10.02
C THR A 43 -0.70 -6.49 -9.45
N VAL A 44 0.50 -6.75 -9.93
CA VAL A 44 1.72 -6.04 -9.54
C VAL A 44 1.87 -4.81 -10.43
N LEU A 45 1.84 -3.62 -9.82
CA LEU A 45 1.98 -2.34 -10.52
C LEU A 45 3.37 -1.71 -10.36
N GLY A 46 4.13 -2.14 -9.38
CA GLY A 46 5.47 -1.63 -9.07
C GLY A 46 6.28 -2.57 -8.18
N PRO A 47 7.59 -2.31 -8.06
CA PRO A 47 8.34 -1.16 -8.57
C PRO A 47 8.58 -1.26 -10.08
N GLN A 48 8.57 -0.11 -10.79
CA GLN A 48 8.75 -0.05 -12.26
C GLN A 48 10.21 -0.26 -12.71
N LYS A 49 11.13 -0.05 -11.79
CA LYS A 49 12.58 -0.17 -12.00
C LYS A 49 13.27 -0.44 -10.68
N HIS A 50 14.58 -0.60 -10.71
CA HIS A 50 15.37 -0.62 -9.48
C HIS A 50 15.57 0.82 -8.95
N TYR A 51 15.29 1.02 -7.66
CA TYR A 51 15.51 2.29 -6.96
C TYR A 51 16.65 2.15 -5.95
N SER A 52 17.38 3.23 -5.73
CA SER A 52 18.39 3.31 -4.67
C SER A 52 17.76 3.48 -3.28
N ASP A 53 16.60 4.13 -3.22
CA ASP A 53 15.80 4.23 -2.02
C ASP A 53 15.03 2.93 -1.78
N VAL A 54 15.14 2.39 -0.57
CA VAL A 54 14.50 1.13 -0.21
C VAL A 54 12.97 1.24 -0.12
N ASN A 55 12.44 2.42 0.17
CA ASN A 55 11.01 2.67 0.22
C ASN A 55 10.41 2.59 -1.18
N ASP A 56 11.05 3.21 -2.16
CA ASP A 56 10.63 3.16 -3.57
C ASP A 56 10.76 1.76 -4.19
N GLN A 57 11.50 0.83 -3.54
CA GLN A 57 11.51 -0.59 -3.90
C GLN A 57 10.27 -1.36 -3.42
N SER A 58 9.31 -0.71 -2.77
CA SER A 58 8.08 -1.34 -2.31
C SER A 58 7.29 -1.96 -3.45
N LEU A 59 6.70 -3.13 -3.21
CA LEU A 59 5.70 -3.68 -4.11
C LEU A 59 4.46 -2.79 -4.07
N ILE A 60 4.03 -2.34 -5.24
CA ILE A 60 2.75 -1.66 -5.42
C ILE A 60 1.79 -2.68 -6.01
N LEU A 61 0.71 -2.96 -5.28
CA LEU A 61 -0.23 -4.00 -5.62
C LEU A 61 -1.64 -3.44 -5.73
N ARG A 62 -2.35 -3.85 -6.78
CA ARG A 62 -3.78 -3.66 -6.91
C ARG A 62 -4.49 -4.98 -6.68
N VAL A 63 -5.56 -4.97 -5.90
CA VAL A 63 -6.41 -6.15 -5.65
C VAL A 63 -7.81 -5.83 -6.13
N ASP A 64 -8.30 -6.63 -7.09
CA ASP A 64 -9.66 -6.52 -7.64
C ASP A 64 -10.52 -7.67 -7.12
N TYR A 65 -11.71 -7.33 -6.57
CA TYR A 65 -12.69 -8.29 -6.13
C TYR A 65 -14.10 -7.82 -6.46
N GLY A 66 -14.75 -8.48 -7.41
CA GLY A 66 -16.03 -8.02 -7.94
C GLY A 66 -15.92 -6.62 -8.56
N SER A 67 -16.68 -5.67 -8.05
CA SER A 67 -16.63 -4.26 -8.44
C SER A 67 -15.74 -3.39 -7.54
N ASN A 68 -15.12 -3.99 -6.52
CA ASN A 68 -14.24 -3.25 -5.60
C ASN A 68 -12.77 -3.43 -5.94
N ALA A 69 -12.01 -2.36 -5.76
CA ALA A 69 -10.56 -2.35 -5.94
C ALA A 69 -9.84 -1.75 -4.74
N PHE A 70 -8.69 -2.36 -4.40
CA PHE A 70 -7.82 -1.93 -3.31
C PHE A 70 -6.43 -1.66 -3.87
N LEU A 71 -5.80 -0.57 -3.42
CA LEU A 71 -4.43 -0.21 -3.77
C LEU A 71 -3.54 -0.23 -2.53
N PHE A 72 -2.47 -1.02 -2.60
CA PHE A 72 -1.44 -1.13 -1.57
C PHE A 72 -0.13 -0.62 -2.14
N THR A 73 0.42 0.45 -1.58
CA THR A 73 1.62 1.11 -2.10
C THR A 73 2.87 0.82 -1.26
N GLY A 74 2.73 0.03 -0.17
CA GLY A 74 3.84 -0.19 0.76
C GLY A 74 4.36 1.13 1.33
N ASP A 75 5.66 1.30 1.30
CA ASP A 75 6.33 2.55 1.69
C ASP A 75 6.83 3.35 0.47
N ALA A 76 6.32 3.03 -0.75
CA ALA A 76 6.64 3.76 -1.96
C ALA A 76 6.44 5.27 -1.79
N GLU A 77 7.39 6.03 -2.30
CA GLU A 77 7.40 7.48 -2.25
C GLU A 77 7.07 8.08 -3.63
N TYR A 78 7.11 9.40 -3.75
CA TYR A 78 6.69 10.11 -4.97
C TYR A 78 7.38 9.65 -6.24
N GLN A 79 8.64 9.19 -6.15
CA GLN A 79 9.36 8.73 -7.34
C GLN A 79 8.72 7.47 -7.89
N SER A 80 8.48 6.47 -7.05
CA SER A 80 7.86 5.20 -7.45
C SER A 80 6.39 5.39 -7.84
N GLU A 81 5.64 6.22 -7.10
CA GLU A 81 4.26 6.59 -7.46
C GLU A 81 4.21 7.23 -8.87
N THR A 82 5.12 8.17 -9.15
CA THR A 82 5.19 8.86 -10.44
C THR A 82 5.51 7.89 -11.57
N ASP A 83 6.50 7.02 -11.37
CA ASP A 83 6.90 6.05 -12.39
C ASP A 83 5.76 5.07 -12.73
N VAL A 84 4.98 4.63 -11.74
CA VAL A 84 3.78 3.79 -11.95
C VAL A 84 2.73 4.53 -12.78
N LEU A 85 2.50 5.80 -12.48
CA LEU A 85 1.53 6.62 -13.22
C LEU A 85 2.01 6.93 -14.66
N ASP A 86 3.31 7.19 -14.83
CA ASP A 86 3.91 7.47 -16.14
C ASP A 86 3.94 6.22 -17.04
N ALA A 87 4.00 5.03 -16.44
CA ALA A 87 3.85 3.75 -17.13
C ALA A 87 2.40 3.48 -17.58
N GLY A 88 1.43 4.27 -17.12
CA GLY A 88 0.02 4.11 -17.45
C GLY A 88 -0.68 2.97 -16.70
N GLU A 89 -0.13 2.56 -15.57
CA GLU A 89 -0.72 1.50 -14.75
C GLU A 89 -2.08 1.92 -14.17
N ASN A 90 -3.00 0.96 -14.08
CA ASN A 90 -4.33 1.22 -13.52
C ASN A 90 -4.28 1.26 -11.98
N VAL A 91 -4.17 2.46 -11.41
CA VAL A 91 -4.16 2.69 -9.96
C VAL A 91 -5.54 2.96 -9.37
N ARG A 92 -6.61 3.01 -10.18
CA ARG A 92 -7.95 3.35 -9.70
C ARG A 92 -8.42 2.35 -8.64
N CYS A 93 -8.94 2.85 -7.51
CA CYS A 93 -9.35 2.00 -6.39
C CYS A 93 -10.47 2.62 -5.57
N ASP A 94 -11.17 1.81 -4.78
CA ASP A 94 -12.12 2.27 -3.77
C ASP A 94 -11.43 2.54 -2.44
N VAL A 95 -10.41 1.71 -2.11
CA VAL A 95 -9.66 1.80 -0.86
C VAL A 95 -8.17 1.87 -1.16
N ILE A 96 -7.49 2.88 -0.61
CA ILE A 96 -6.04 2.97 -0.63
C ILE A 96 -5.46 2.73 0.77
N LYS A 97 -4.46 1.85 0.89
CA LYS A 97 -3.57 1.86 2.03
C LYS A 97 -2.57 2.98 1.80
N ALA A 98 -2.67 4.06 2.57
CA ALA A 98 -1.78 5.21 2.41
C ALA A 98 -0.31 4.79 2.53
N GLY A 99 0.49 5.28 1.60
CA GLY A 99 1.91 4.95 1.50
C GLY A 99 2.70 5.41 2.72
N HIS A 100 3.73 4.67 3.05
CA HIS A 100 4.74 4.99 4.06
C HIS A 100 4.12 5.52 5.37
N HIS A 101 3.07 4.84 5.83
CA HIS A 101 2.37 5.14 7.08
C HIS A 101 1.80 6.57 7.17
N GLY A 102 1.54 7.21 6.03
CA GLY A 102 1.10 8.60 5.95
C GLY A 102 2.25 9.61 5.96
N SER A 103 3.44 9.20 5.52
CA SER A 103 4.57 10.12 5.30
C SER A 103 4.21 11.22 4.30
N ARG A 104 4.79 12.42 4.49
CA ARG A 104 4.64 13.52 3.55
C ARG A 104 5.22 13.25 2.16
N THR A 105 6.12 12.26 2.05
CA THR A 105 6.80 11.89 0.81
C THR A 105 6.01 10.89 -0.03
N SER A 106 4.84 10.42 0.45
CA SER A 106 4.00 9.41 -0.19
C SER A 106 2.54 9.88 -0.32
N THR A 107 1.75 9.13 -1.07
CA THR A 107 0.32 9.42 -1.31
C THR A 107 0.13 10.83 -1.88
N GLY A 108 0.80 11.07 -3.02
CA GLY A 108 0.84 12.37 -3.68
C GLY A 108 -0.49 12.77 -4.31
N TYR A 109 -0.68 14.08 -4.58
CA TYR A 109 -1.89 14.60 -5.24
C TYR A 109 -2.16 13.93 -6.59
N ARG A 110 -1.11 13.66 -7.38
CA ARG A 110 -1.25 12.99 -8.68
C ARG A 110 -1.76 11.57 -8.53
N LEU A 111 -1.22 10.81 -7.55
CA LEU A 111 -1.71 9.46 -7.24
C LEU A 111 -3.18 9.49 -6.80
N LEU A 112 -3.56 10.39 -5.90
CA LEU A 112 -4.94 10.53 -5.43
C LEU A 112 -5.89 10.93 -6.56
N TYR A 113 -5.45 11.82 -7.46
CA TYR A 113 -6.24 12.24 -8.62
C TYR A 113 -6.54 11.08 -9.58
N GLU A 114 -5.54 10.22 -9.86
CA GLU A 114 -5.71 9.07 -10.76
C GLU A 114 -6.40 7.89 -10.07
N ALA A 115 -6.06 7.63 -8.81
CA ALA A 115 -6.62 6.51 -8.04
C ALA A 115 -8.07 6.73 -7.60
N GLN A 116 -8.46 7.97 -7.30
CA GLN A 116 -9.80 8.39 -6.84
C GLN A 116 -10.37 7.49 -5.74
N PRO A 117 -9.64 7.23 -4.66
CA PRO A 117 -10.13 6.37 -3.58
C PRO A 117 -11.28 7.04 -2.83
N LYS A 118 -12.26 6.25 -2.39
CA LYS A 118 -13.30 6.72 -1.46
C LYS A 118 -12.80 6.67 -0.01
N TYR A 119 -11.92 5.72 0.26
CA TYR A 119 -11.42 5.45 1.61
C TYR A 119 -9.89 5.33 1.60
N ALA A 120 -9.26 5.84 2.64
CA ALA A 120 -7.85 5.63 2.92
C ALA A 120 -7.67 5.00 4.29
N VAL A 121 -6.80 4.01 4.39
CA VAL A 121 -6.37 3.43 5.66
C VAL A 121 -4.92 3.82 5.92
N ILE A 122 -4.67 4.45 7.05
CA ILE A 122 -3.32 4.81 7.51
C ILE A 122 -2.96 3.90 8.68
N SER A 123 -1.91 3.10 8.51
CA SER A 123 -1.39 2.21 9.54
C SER A 123 -0.20 2.89 10.23
N CYS A 124 -0.40 3.42 11.42
CA CYS A 124 0.62 4.12 12.21
C CYS A 124 0.39 3.91 13.71
N GLY A 125 1.42 4.02 14.50
CA GLY A 125 1.34 3.94 15.95
C GLY A 125 1.03 5.30 16.59
N ALA A 126 0.25 5.31 17.66
CA ALA A 126 0.06 6.53 18.46
C ALA A 126 1.39 6.99 19.05
N GLY A 127 1.72 8.27 18.87
CA GLY A 127 2.95 8.85 19.40
C GLY A 127 4.24 8.30 18.77
N ASN A 128 4.17 7.79 17.51
CA ASN A 128 5.35 7.29 16.82
C ASN A 128 6.41 8.37 16.62
N GLU A 129 7.67 7.98 16.63
CA GLU A 129 8.82 8.90 16.55
C GLU A 129 8.97 9.61 15.19
N TYR A 130 8.31 9.11 14.14
CA TYR A 130 8.34 9.70 12.80
C TYR A 130 7.32 10.84 12.62
N GLY A 131 6.39 11.01 13.54
CA GLY A 131 5.31 12.00 13.47
C GLY A 131 4.26 11.62 12.41
N HIS A 132 4.16 10.35 12.04
CA HIS A 132 3.16 9.87 11.08
C HIS A 132 1.77 9.70 11.73
N PRO A 133 0.68 10.00 10.98
CA PRO A 133 0.69 10.59 9.65
C PRO A 133 1.03 12.09 9.70
N HIS A 134 1.74 12.58 8.70
CA HIS A 134 2.03 14.01 8.57
C HIS A 134 0.78 14.80 8.14
N ASP A 135 0.68 16.04 8.61
CA ASP A 135 -0.43 16.95 8.26
C ASP A 135 -0.55 17.18 6.76
N ASP A 136 0.57 17.20 6.04
CA ASP A 136 0.60 17.30 4.57
C ASP A 136 -0.19 16.17 3.91
N THR A 137 -0.05 14.94 4.38
CA THR A 137 -0.75 13.77 3.85
C THR A 137 -2.23 13.81 4.20
N LEU A 138 -2.55 14.17 5.45
CA LEU A 138 -3.94 14.35 5.87
C LEU A 138 -4.64 15.47 5.08
N SER A 139 -3.93 16.56 4.78
CA SER A 139 -4.45 17.64 3.95
C SER A 139 -4.78 17.16 2.53
N ARG A 140 -3.85 16.44 1.88
CA ARG A 140 -4.08 15.89 0.53
C ARG A 140 -5.28 14.96 0.47
N LEU A 141 -5.43 14.07 1.47
CA LEU A 141 -6.59 13.16 1.54
C LEU A 141 -7.90 13.92 1.75
N ARG A 142 -7.90 14.93 2.61
CA ARG A 142 -9.07 15.81 2.81
C ARG A 142 -9.42 16.58 1.54
N ASP A 143 -8.42 17.15 0.85
CA ASP A 143 -8.61 17.91 -0.38
C ASP A 143 -9.14 17.04 -1.53
N ALA A 144 -8.86 15.73 -1.47
CA ALA A 144 -9.39 14.71 -2.38
C ALA A 144 -10.74 14.11 -1.95
N ASP A 145 -11.36 14.62 -0.89
CA ASP A 145 -12.65 14.15 -0.31
C ASP A 145 -12.61 12.66 0.10
N VAL A 146 -11.49 12.18 0.62
CA VAL A 146 -11.27 10.80 1.02
C VAL A 146 -11.62 10.60 2.49
N THR A 147 -12.45 9.62 2.81
CA THR A 147 -12.70 9.21 4.20
C THR A 147 -11.49 8.45 4.74
N VAL A 148 -10.94 8.92 5.86
CA VAL A 148 -9.69 8.38 6.43
C VAL A 148 -9.95 7.58 7.70
N TYR A 149 -9.41 6.36 7.74
CA TYR A 149 -9.31 5.53 8.94
C TYR A 149 -7.84 5.45 9.37
N ARG A 150 -7.56 5.60 10.68
CA ARG A 150 -6.21 5.64 11.24
C ARG A 150 -6.06 4.66 12.39
N THR A 151 -5.06 3.78 12.35
CA THR A 151 -4.88 2.78 13.43
C THR A 151 -4.47 3.40 14.77
N ASP A 152 -3.83 4.57 14.78
CA ASP A 152 -3.48 5.29 16.01
C ASP A 152 -4.69 5.88 16.74
N LEU A 153 -5.81 6.12 16.02
CA LEU A 153 -7.08 6.61 16.57
C LEU A 153 -8.10 5.49 16.69
N ASN A 154 -8.30 4.71 15.63
CA ASN A 154 -9.35 3.72 15.51
C ASN A 154 -8.98 2.32 16.04
N GLY A 155 -7.71 2.09 16.42
CA GLY A 155 -7.22 0.78 16.78
C GLY A 155 -7.20 -0.18 15.58
N THR A 156 -7.69 -1.38 15.74
CA THR A 156 -7.83 -2.35 14.65
C THR A 156 -8.91 -1.89 13.67
N ILE A 157 -8.57 -1.85 12.39
CA ILE A 157 -9.50 -1.48 11.30
C ILE A 157 -9.69 -2.71 10.42
N VAL A 158 -10.93 -3.11 10.21
CA VAL A 158 -11.29 -4.21 9.32
C VAL A 158 -12.18 -3.67 8.21
N CYS A 159 -11.68 -3.71 6.98
CA CYS A 159 -12.47 -3.48 5.79
C CYS A 159 -12.86 -4.84 5.19
N ARG A 160 -14.14 -5.02 4.92
CA ARG A 160 -14.68 -6.20 4.24
C ARG A 160 -15.32 -5.79 2.93
N SER A 161 -15.13 -6.63 1.91
CA SER A 161 -15.83 -6.53 0.63
C SER A 161 -16.57 -7.84 0.38
N ASP A 162 -17.79 -7.75 -0.11
CA ASP A 162 -18.52 -8.88 -0.69
C ASP A 162 -18.44 -8.92 -2.23
N GLY A 163 -17.65 -8.01 -2.80
CA GLY A 163 -17.49 -7.81 -4.25
C GLY A 163 -18.38 -6.70 -4.82
N VAL A 164 -19.27 -6.13 -4.02
CA VAL A 164 -20.14 -5.00 -4.39
C VAL A 164 -20.04 -3.91 -3.34
N ASP A 165 -20.30 -4.25 -2.08
CA ASP A 165 -20.30 -3.32 -0.97
C ASP A 165 -19.02 -3.44 -0.12
N LEU A 166 -18.61 -2.29 0.43
CA LEU A 166 -17.52 -2.18 1.39
C LEU A 166 -18.08 -1.84 2.77
N THR A 167 -17.63 -2.58 3.79
CA THR A 167 -17.97 -2.30 5.17
C THR A 167 -16.71 -2.14 6.01
N PHE A 168 -16.73 -1.15 6.90
CA PHE A 168 -15.62 -0.89 7.83
C PHE A 168 -16.09 -1.12 9.26
N THR A 169 -15.25 -1.77 10.06
CA THR A 169 -15.40 -1.87 11.51
C THR A 169 -14.10 -1.48 12.18
N THR A 170 -14.19 -0.72 13.25
CA THR A 170 -13.04 -0.24 14.01
C THR A 170 -13.15 -0.71 15.46
N GLU A 171 -12.02 -0.88 16.11
CA GLU A 171 -11.94 -1.24 17.53
C GLU A 171 -12.36 -0.08 18.43
N LYS A 172 -12.08 1.17 17.99
CA LYS A 172 -12.39 2.39 18.73
C LYS A 172 -13.14 3.36 17.80
N GLU A 173 -14.05 4.14 18.39
CA GLU A 173 -14.57 5.32 17.72
C GLU A 173 -13.46 6.36 17.61
N GLY A 174 -13.18 6.85 16.41
CA GLY A 174 -12.15 7.86 16.14
C GLY A 174 -12.72 9.27 16.08
#